data_1cfaa38ac01faade46528d5f6f82ef0a
#
_entry.id   1cfaa38ac01faade46528d5f6f82ef0a
#
_cell.length_a   1.000
_cell.length_b   1.000
_cell.length_c   1.000
_cell.angle_alpha   90.00
_cell.angle_beta   90.00
_cell.angle_gamma   90.00
#
_symmetry.space_group_name_H-M   'P 1'
#
loop_
_entity.id
_entity.type
_entity.pdbx_description
1 polymer ?
#
loop_
_entity_poly.entity_id
_entity_poly.type
_entity_poly.pdbx_seq_one_letter_code
_entity_poly.pdbx_strand_id
1 'polypeptide(L)'
;ACLDALSSGYRHIDTAAYYENEALVGAAVRDCEIPREEIFVTSKMWYEDMVEGKQEAAFEKTLKGLGLEYVDMYLLHWPINDVKGSWKVLEKYYEQGLIKNIGVSNFRPKHLKQLEVTANIAPAVDQIEICPFLVQEETVNYCQEHDIVVEAWGPLGKGKQLSEPEIVAIAKKYNKTP
;
A
#
# COMPACT_ATOMS: atom_id res chain seq x y z
N ALA A 1 -4.27 -17.84 -5.96
CA ALA A 1 -3.24 -17.10 -5.21
C ALA A 1 -3.84 -16.41 -3.96
N CYS A 2 -4.82 -15.45 -4.08
CA CYS A 2 -5.37 -14.78 -2.89
C CYS A 2 -6.05 -15.76 -1.93
N LEU A 3 -6.91 -16.67 -2.41
CA LEU A 3 -7.53 -17.69 -1.58
C LEU A 3 -6.50 -18.62 -0.92
N ASP A 4 -5.44 -19.00 -1.65
CA ASP A 4 -4.37 -19.83 -1.08
C ASP A 4 -3.59 -19.08 0.02
N ALA A 5 -3.35 -17.79 -0.19
CA ALA A 5 -2.70 -16.95 0.83
C ALA A 5 -3.59 -16.81 2.08
N LEU A 6 -4.87 -16.51 1.92
CA LEU A 6 -5.82 -16.40 3.03
C LEU A 6 -5.94 -17.72 3.80
N SER A 7 -6.04 -18.86 3.11
CA SER A 7 -6.08 -20.19 3.75
C SER A 7 -4.77 -20.55 4.44
N SER A 8 -3.63 -19.96 4.00
CA SER A 8 -2.32 -20.11 4.62
C SER A 8 -2.07 -19.16 5.81
N GLY A 9 -3.07 -18.34 6.18
CA GLY A 9 -2.98 -17.46 7.33
C GLY A 9 -2.66 -15.99 7.01
N TYR A 10 -2.47 -15.61 5.75
CA TYR A 10 -2.38 -14.19 5.38
C TYR A 10 -3.72 -13.49 5.66
N ARG A 11 -3.65 -12.24 6.09
CA ARG A 11 -4.81 -11.40 6.35
C ARG A 11 -4.72 -10.03 5.67
N HIS A 12 -3.61 -9.70 5.02
CA HIS A 12 -3.41 -8.48 4.28
C HIS A 12 -3.22 -8.81 2.79
N ILE A 13 -4.09 -8.26 1.95
CA ILE A 13 -4.03 -8.36 0.49
C ILE A 13 -3.78 -6.97 -0.07
N ASP A 14 -2.68 -6.83 -0.79
CA ASP A 14 -2.30 -5.58 -1.47
C ASP A 14 -2.54 -5.70 -2.97
N THR A 15 -3.25 -4.72 -3.51
CA THR A 15 -3.45 -4.54 -4.95
C THR A 15 -3.32 -3.08 -5.35
N ALA A 16 -3.62 -2.75 -6.59
CA ALA A 16 -3.67 -1.39 -7.13
C ALA A 16 -4.50 -1.33 -8.41
N ALA A 17 -5.05 -0.16 -8.72
CA ALA A 17 -5.74 0.07 -9.99
C ALA A 17 -4.86 -0.30 -11.19
N TYR A 18 -3.56 0.01 -11.13
CA TYR A 18 -2.58 -0.31 -12.17
C TYR A 18 -2.43 -1.82 -12.44
N TYR A 19 -2.72 -2.69 -11.46
CA TYR A 19 -2.55 -4.15 -11.64
C TYR A 19 -3.72 -4.80 -12.39
N GLU A 20 -4.79 -4.05 -12.65
CA GLU A 20 -5.98 -4.49 -13.39
C GLU A 20 -6.62 -5.79 -12.87
N ASN A 21 -6.44 -6.08 -11.57
CA ASN A 21 -6.88 -7.32 -10.95
C ASN A 21 -7.79 -7.12 -9.72
N GLU A 22 -8.23 -5.89 -9.45
CA GLU A 22 -9.05 -5.56 -8.28
C GLU A 22 -10.34 -6.40 -8.20
N ALA A 23 -10.98 -6.68 -9.34
CA ALA A 23 -12.17 -7.53 -9.37
C ALA A 23 -11.89 -8.97 -8.90
N LEU A 24 -10.74 -9.52 -9.26
CA LEU A 24 -10.31 -10.86 -8.83
C LEU A 24 -9.94 -10.89 -7.34
N VAL A 25 -9.28 -9.82 -6.85
CA VAL A 25 -8.99 -9.66 -5.43
C VAL A 25 -10.27 -9.57 -4.62
N GLY A 26 -11.20 -8.70 -5.04
CA GLY A 26 -12.48 -8.54 -4.37
C GLY A 26 -13.31 -9.83 -4.36
N ALA A 27 -13.34 -10.60 -5.46
CA ALA A 27 -13.98 -11.90 -5.49
C ALA A 27 -13.36 -12.84 -4.45
N ALA A 28 -12.02 -12.93 -4.38
CA ALA A 28 -11.35 -13.78 -3.40
C ALA A 28 -11.67 -13.39 -1.95
N VAL A 29 -11.78 -12.10 -1.66
CA VAL A 29 -12.16 -11.60 -0.31
C VAL A 29 -13.59 -11.94 0.04
N ARG A 30 -14.53 -11.87 -0.92
CA ARG A 30 -15.94 -12.21 -0.69
C ARG A 30 -16.19 -13.71 -0.64
N ASP A 31 -15.41 -14.50 -1.40
CA ASP A 31 -15.61 -15.95 -1.53
C ASP A 31 -14.88 -16.75 -0.43
N CYS A 32 -13.97 -16.13 0.34
CA CYS A 32 -13.35 -16.81 1.47
C CYS A 32 -14.29 -16.87 2.68
N GLU A 33 -14.09 -17.87 3.53
CA GLU A 33 -14.88 -18.06 4.76
C GLU A 33 -14.44 -17.15 5.93
N ILE A 34 -13.47 -16.24 5.71
CA ILE A 34 -12.92 -15.35 6.74
C ILE A 34 -13.80 -14.10 6.82
N PRO A 35 -14.21 -13.68 8.03
CA PRO A 35 -14.96 -12.44 8.20
C PRO A 35 -14.24 -11.24 7.56
N ARG A 36 -15.00 -10.35 6.89
CA ARG A 36 -14.43 -9.21 6.15
C ARG A 36 -13.55 -8.31 7.03
N GLU A 37 -13.92 -8.12 8.28
CA GLU A 37 -13.20 -7.32 9.27
C GLU A 37 -11.87 -7.91 9.71
N GLU A 38 -11.62 -9.17 9.44
CA GLU A 38 -10.33 -9.83 9.68
C GLU A 38 -9.37 -9.73 8.49
N ILE A 39 -9.83 -9.20 7.34
CA ILE A 39 -9.02 -9.07 6.13
C ILE A 39 -8.72 -7.61 5.88
N PHE A 40 -7.43 -7.28 5.78
CA PHE A 40 -6.95 -5.94 5.45
C PHE A 40 -6.71 -5.84 3.94
N VAL A 41 -7.45 -4.98 3.25
CA VAL A 41 -7.35 -4.80 1.79
C VAL A 41 -6.76 -3.43 1.49
N THR A 42 -5.62 -3.42 0.81
CA THR A 42 -4.99 -2.21 0.28
C THR A 42 -5.19 -2.13 -1.23
N SER A 43 -5.59 -0.96 -1.72
CA SER A 43 -5.46 -0.61 -3.13
C SER A 43 -4.82 0.77 -3.29
N LYS A 44 -4.52 1.18 -4.54
CA LYS A 44 -3.74 2.38 -4.82
C LYS A 44 -4.30 3.11 -6.04
N MET A 45 -4.40 4.43 -5.94
CA MET A 45 -4.74 5.31 -7.05
C MET A 45 -3.54 5.41 -8.00
N TRP A 46 -3.75 5.12 -9.28
CA TRP A 46 -2.70 5.26 -10.27
C TRP A 46 -2.45 6.74 -10.60
N TYR A 47 -1.22 7.10 -10.89
CA TYR A 47 -0.84 8.50 -11.05
C TYR A 47 -1.52 9.20 -12.25
N GLU A 48 -1.92 8.46 -13.28
CA GLU A 48 -2.66 9.02 -14.41
C GLU A 48 -4.08 9.44 -14.01
N ASP A 49 -4.68 8.76 -13.04
CA ASP A 49 -5.98 9.10 -12.48
C ASP A 49 -5.90 10.31 -11.51
N MET A 50 -4.69 10.67 -11.06
CA MET A 50 -4.44 11.85 -10.22
C MET A 50 -4.45 13.17 -11.03
N VAL A 51 -5.08 13.17 -12.19
CA VAL A 51 -5.34 14.37 -12.97
C VAL A 51 -6.60 15.05 -12.42
N GLU A 52 -6.60 16.40 -12.41
CA GLU A 52 -7.70 17.19 -11.88
C GLU A 52 -9.07 16.70 -12.39
N GLY A 53 -9.98 16.48 -11.44
CA GLY A 53 -11.34 16.00 -11.70
C GLY A 53 -11.53 14.50 -11.91
N LYS A 54 -10.46 13.67 -11.84
CA LYS A 54 -10.58 12.23 -12.03
C LYS A 54 -10.43 11.40 -10.75
N GLN A 55 -9.92 11.98 -9.68
CA GLN A 55 -9.57 11.27 -8.46
C GLN A 55 -10.76 10.58 -7.79
N GLU A 56 -11.92 11.25 -7.73
CA GLU A 56 -13.15 10.67 -7.17
C GLU A 56 -13.60 9.46 -8.01
N ALA A 57 -13.69 9.64 -9.33
CA ALA A 57 -14.06 8.56 -10.24
C ALA A 57 -13.10 7.36 -10.17
N ALA A 58 -11.79 7.61 -9.96
CA ALA A 58 -10.77 6.57 -9.79
C ALA A 58 -11.04 5.75 -8.51
N PHE A 59 -11.30 6.40 -7.39
CA PHE A 59 -11.63 5.69 -6.14
C PHE A 59 -12.95 4.92 -6.25
N GLU A 60 -14.00 5.53 -6.81
CA GLU A 60 -15.29 4.87 -7.00
C GLU A 60 -15.17 3.65 -7.93
N LYS A 61 -14.34 3.74 -8.99
CA LYS A 61 -14.01 2.61 -9.86
C LYS A 61 -13.30 1.48 -9.11
N THR A 62 -12.32 1.81 -8.26
CA THR A 62 -11.63 0.86 -7.39
C THR A 62 -12.62 0.15 -6.46
N LEU A 63 -13.43 0.90 -5.71
CA LEU A 63 -14.38 0.33 -4.75
C LEU A 63 -15.41 -0.58 -5.43
N LYS A 64 -15.92 -0.13 -6.59
CA LYS A 64 -16.82 -0.93 -7.43
C LYS A 64 -16.12 -2.16 -8.02
N GLY A 65 -14.87 -2.03 -8.46
CA GLY A 65 -14.07 -3.13 -9.00
C GLY A 65 -13.84 -4.22 -7.96
N LEU A 66 -13.45 -3.84 -6.75
CA LEU A 66 -13.32 -4.74 -5.61
C LEU A 66 -14.67 -5.34 -5.20
N GLY A 67 -15.80 -4.62 -5.40
CA GLY A 67 -17.12 -5.03 -4.93
C GLY A 67 -17.19 -5.14 -3.42
N LEU A 68 -16.51 -4.24 -2.71
CA LEU A 68 -16.47 -4.14 -1.26
C LEU A 68 -17.16 -2.85 -0.80
N GLU A 69 -17.63 -2.83 0.44
CA GLU A 69 -18.25 -1.63 1.04
C GLU A 69 -17.21 -0.58 1.45
N TYR A 70 -15.98 -1.00 1.75
CA TYR A 70 -14.86 -0.16 2.13
C TYR A 70 -13.52 -0.83 1.79
N VAL A 71 -12.46 -0.03 1.74
CA VAL A 71 -11.07 -0.52 1.73
C VAL A 71 -10.39 -0.16 3.06
N ASP A 72 -9.48 -1.02 3.52
CA ASP A 72 -8.77 -0.79 4.79
C ASP A 72 -7.66 0.24 4.63
N MET A 73 -7.05 0.30 3.45
CA MET A 73 -6.02 1.25 3.09
C MET A 73 -6.16 1.67 1.63
N TYR A 74 -6.03 2.98 1.37
CA TYR A 74 -5.92 3.47 0.00
C TYR A 74 -4.74 4.42 -0.12
N LEU A 75 -3.87 4.17 -1.11
CA LEU A 75 -2.61 4.87 -1.27
C LEU A 75 -2.58 5.72 -2.55
N LEU A 76 -1.90 6.86 -2.52
CA LEU A 76 -1.39 7.48 -3.74
C LEU A 76 -0.17 6.66 -4.19
N HIS A 77 -0.23 6.04 -5.38
CA HIS A 77 0.76 5.07 -5.85
C HIS A 77 2.13 5.69 -6.14
N TRP A 78 2.16 6.96 -6.59
CA TRP A 78 3.37 7.72 -6.89
C TRP A 78 3.18 9.22 -6.59
N PRO A 79 4.24 9.96 -6.18
CA PRO A 79 4.19 11.40 -5.92
C PRO A 79 4.24 12.24 -7.21
N ILE A 80 3.32 11.96 -8.14
CA ILE A 80 3.26 12.56 -9.48
C ILE A 80 1.90 13.21 -9.68
N ASN A 81 1.83 14.23 -10.55
CA ASN A 81 0.64 14.99 -10.89
C ASN A 81 0.04 15.72 -9.66
N ASP A 82 -1.27 15.80 -9.54
CA ASP A 82 -1.96 16.52 -8.47
C ASP A 82 -2.02 15.72 -7.17
N VAL A 83 -0.90 15.64 -6.43
CA VAL A 83 -0.85 15.02 -5.11
C VAL A 83 -1.79 15.71 -4.12
N LYS A 84 -1.81 17.06 -4.11
CA LYS A 84 -2.60 17.84 -3.16
C LYS A 84 -4.10 17.63 -3.35
N GLY A 85 -4.60 17.72 -4.58
CA GLY A 85 -6.00 17.48 -4.89
C GLY A 85 -6.41 16.05 -4.63
N SER A 86 -5.54 15.10 -5.01
CA SER A 86 -5.76 13.67 -4.75
C SER A 86 -5.83 13.36 -3.26
N TRP A 87 -4.95 13.95 -2.45
CA TRP A 87 -4.97 13.76 -1.00
C TRP A 87 -6.28 14.23 -0.37
N LYS A 88 -6.81 15.38 -0.79
CA LYS A 88 -8.11 15.88 -0.32
C LYS A 88 -9.26 14.93 -0.65
N VAL A 89 -9.19 14.25 -1.81
CA VAL A 89 -10.18 13.25 -2.17
C VAL A 89 -10.06 12.03 -1.25
N LEU A 90 -8.85 11.58 -0.92
CA LEU A 90 -8.65 10.51 0.06
C LEU A 90 -9.20 10.91 1.45
N GLU A 91 -8.89 12.11 1.92
CA GLU A 91 -9.43 12.64 3.19
C GLU A 91 -10.96 12.63 3.20
N LYS A 92 -11.61 13.07 2.12
CA LYS A 92 -13.08 13.05 1.96
C LYS A 92 -13.66 11.64 2.15
N TYR A 93 -13.08 10.64 1.48
CA TYR A 93 -13.58 9.26 1.56
C TYR A 93 -13.20 8.57 2.88
N TYR A 94 -12.11 8.98 3.51
CA TYR A 94 -11.77 8.58 4.88
C TYR A 94 -12.83 9.08 5.88
N GLU A 95 -13.23 10.36 5.80
CA GLU A 95 -14.28 10.94 6.65
C GLU A 95 -15.64 10.26 6.44
N GLN A 96 -15.92 9.77 5.23
CA GLN A 96 -17.12 8.99 4.91
C GLN A 96 -17.03 7.52 5.38
N GLY A 97 -15.87 7.08 5.86
CA GLY A 97 -15.63 5.71 6.30
C GLY A 97 -15.51 4.67 5.18
N LEU A 98 -15.41 5.12 3.93
CA LEU A 98 -15.19 4.25 2.76
C LEU A 98 -13.71 3.84 2.60
N ILE A 99 -12.80 4.62 3.18
CA ILE A 99 -11.39 4.30 3.37
C ILE A 99 -11.11 4.32 4.87
N LYS A 100 -10.52 3.26 5.42
CA LYS A 100 -10.23 3.21 6.87
C LYS A 100 -8.88 3.85 7.21
N ASN A 101 -7.93 3.82 6.30
CA ASN A 101 -6.62 4.45 6.45
C ASN A 101 -6.17 5.01 5.10
N ILE A 102 -5.57 6.19 5.10
CA ILE A 102 -5.01 6.82 3.89
C ILE A 102 -3.49 6.88 3.99
N GLY A 103 -2.81 6.66 2.88
CA GLY A 103 -1.36 6.65 2.84
C GLY A 103 -0.80 6.94 1.45
N VAL A 104 0.49 6.81 1.35
CA VAL A 104 1.24 7.11 0.14
C VAL A 104 2.16 5.95 -0.23
N SER A 105 2.66 5.95 -1.47
CA SER A 105 3.65 4.99 -1.94
C SER A 105 4.70 5.68 -2.78
N ASN A 106 5.96 5.27 -2.60
CA ASN A 106 7.13 5.81 -3.29
C ASN A 106 7.43 7.29 -3.00
N PHE A 107 6.94 7.79 -1.87
CA PHE A 107 7.27 9.14 -1.43
C PHE A 107 8.67 9.19 -0.82
N ARG A 108 9.35 10.31 -0.99
CA ARG A 108 10.62 10.65 -0.37
C ARG A 108 10.37 11.78 0.64
N PRO A 109 11.29 12.07 1.57
CA PRO A 109 11.09 13.14 2.56
C PRO A 109 10.63 14.47 1.97
N LYS A 110 11.14 14.85 0.79
CA LYS A 110 10.70 16.07 0.09
C LYS A 110 9.22 16.07 -0.28
N HIS A 111 8.68 14.90 -0.67
CA HIS A 111 7.27 14.77 -1.05
C HIS A 111 6.37 14.76 0.19
N LEU A 112 6.80 14.07 1.25
CA LEU A 112 6.10 14.04 2.54
C LEU A 112 6.00 15.44 3.14
N LYS A 113 7.11 16.22 3.18
CA LYS A 113 7.12 17.63 3.61
C LYS A 113 6.17 18.51 2.79
N GLN A 114 6.08 18.29 1.48
CA GLN A 114 5.14 19.05 0.64
C GLN A 114 3.69 18.68 0.93
N LEU A 115 3.41 17.40 1.17
CA LEU A 115 2.08 16.92 1.53
C LEU A 115 1.65 17.47 2.90
N GLU A 116 2.52 17.44 3.89
CA GLU A 116 2.28 17.92 5.26
C GLU A 116 1.78 19.37 5.30
N VAL A 117 2.25 20.23 4.42
CA VAL A 117 1.80 21.65 4.35
C VAL A 117 0.32 21.78 4.03
N THR A 118 -0.29 20.79 3.37
CA THR A 118 -1.67 20.89 2.84
C THR A 118 -2.61 19.78 3.30
N ALA A 119 -2.08 18.74 3.92
CA ALA A 119 -2.85 17.63 4.50
C ALA A 119 -3.50 18.05 5.82
N ASN A 120 -4.77 17.69 6.01
CA ASN A 120 -5.43 17.77 7.33
C ASN A 120 -5.22 16.48 8.12
N ILE A 121 -5.04 15.38 7.43
CA ILE A 121 -4.80 14.04 7.99
C ILE A 121 -3.43 13.58 7.49
N ALA A 122 -2.52 13.26 8.40
CA ALA A 122 -1.22 12.71 8.03
C ALA A 122 -1.34 11.34 7.37
N PRO A 123 -0.43 10.97 6.43
CA PRO A 123 -0.41 9.62 5.88
C PRO A 123 -0.09 8.60 6.99
N ALA A 124 -0.90 7.54 7.07
CA ALA A 124 -0.67 6.45 8.00
C ALA A 124 0.51 5.56 7.60
N VAL A 125 0.75 5.44 6.29
CA VAL A 125 1.76 4.55 5.69
C VAL A 125 2.46 5.25 4.54
N ASP A 126 3.77 4.98 4.39
CA ASP A 126 4.50 5.15 3.14
C ASP A 126 5.03 3.78 2.69
N GLN A 127 4.46 3.24 1.60
CA GLN A 127 4.85 1.96 1.03
C GLN A 127 5.97 2.18 0.01
N ILE A 128 7.20 1.79 0.34
CA ILE A 128 8.40 2.03 -0.47
C ILE A 128 9.19 0.75 -0.77
N GLU A 129 10.03 0.77 -1.81
CA GLU A 129 10.91 -0.36 -2.08
C GLU A 129 11.96 -0.51 -0.99
N ILE A 130 11.90 -1.60 -0.25
CA ILE A 130 12.96 -1.94 0.73
C ILE A 130 13.31 -3.42 0.57
N CYS A 131 14.61 -3.66 0.42
CA CYS A 131 15.19 -5.00 0.45
C CYS A 131 16.57 -4.93 1.09
N PRO A 132 17.25 -6.06 1.35
CA PRO A 132 18.56 -6.06 2.00
C PRO A 132 19.62 -5.16 1.35
N PHE A 133 19.51 -4.92 0.03
CA PHE A 133 20.44 -4.07 -0.73
C PHE A 133 19.89 -2.68 -1.02
N LEU A 134 18.70 -2.35 -0.53
CA LEU A 134 18.08 -1.03 -0.66
C LEU A 134 17.29 -0.69 0.61
N VAL A 135 17.95 -0.12 1.59
CA VAL A 135 17.35 0.15 2.92
C VAL A 135 16.64 1.51 3.02
N GLN A 136 16.89 2.45 2.11
CA GLN A 136 16.27 3.78 2.06
C GLN A 136 16.28 4.55 3.40
N GLU A 137 17.40 4.52 4.09
CA GLU A 137 17.57 4.98 5.48
C GLU A 137 16.99 6.39 5.71
N GLU A 138 17.24 7.35 4.80
CA GLU A 138 16.72 8.72 4.93
C GLU A 138 15.18 8.75 4.98
N THR A 139 14.51 7.98 4.12
CA THR A 139 13.04 7.94 4.07
C THR A 139 12.48 7.20 5.28
N VAL A 140 13.10 6.09 5.66
CA VAL A 140 12.71 5.30 6.84
C VAL A 140 12.80 6.14 8.11
N ASN A 141 13.93 6.82 8.33
CA ASN A 141 14.14 7.68 9.50
C ASN A 141 13.11 8.83 9.53
N TYR A 142 12.90 9.49 8.39
CA TYR A 142 11.89 10.54 8.30
C TYR A 142 10.49 10.04 8.67
N CYS A 143 10.07 8.90 8.13
CA CYS A 143 8.77 8.31 8.44
C CYS A 143 8.64 7.98 9.94
N GLN A 144 9.67 7.39 10.55
CA GLN A 144 9.69 7.06 11.97
C GLN A 144 9.59 8.31 12.87
N GLU A 145 10.25 9.41 12.50
CA GLU A 145 10.19 10.68 13.22
C GLU A 145 8.82 11.37 13.13
N HIS A 146 7.98 10.98 12.16
CA HIS A 146 6.68 11.59 11.89
C HIS A 146 5.50 10.62 12.10
N ASP A 147 5.71 9.50 12.81
CA ASP A 147 4.69 8.48 13.10
C ASP A 147 4.05 7.87 11.83
N ILE A 148 4.79 7.83 10.71
CA ILE A 148 4.36 7.19 9.46
C ILE A 148 4.90 5.76 9.43
N VAL A 149 4.03 4.78 9.30
CA VAL A 149 4.45 3.38 9.16
C VAL A 149 5.13 3.16 7.81
N VAL A 150 6.29 2.52 7.81
CA VAL A 150 6.97 2.12 6.58
C VAL A 150 6.56 0.71 6.22
N GLU A 151 6.01 0.54 5.02
CA GLU A 151 5.70 -0.76 4.43
C GLU A 151 6.64 -1.05 3.26
N ALA A 152 7.25 -2.24 3.26
CA ALA A 152 8.22 -2.62 2.22
C ALA A 152 7.52 -3.32 1.05
N TRP A 153 7.57 -2.75 -0.16
CA TRP A 153 7.30 -3.54 -1.34
C TRP A 153 8.61 -4.14 -1.90
N GLY A 154 8.51 -5.35 -2.45
CA GLY A 154 9.65 -6.08 -2.99
C GLY A 154 10.70 -6.53 -1.97
N PRO A 155 10.36 -6.86 -0.70
CA PRO A 155 11.36 -7.12 0.36
C PRO A 155 12.26 -8.32 0.08
N LEU A 156 11.82 -9.26 -0.75
CA LEU A 156 12.61 -10.43 -1.15
C LEU A 156 13.43 -10.20 -2.44
N GLY A 157 13.48 -8.97 -2.97
CA GLY A 157 14.19 -8.67 -4.22
C GLY A 157 13.77 -9.56 -5.39
N LYS A 158 12.47 -9.91 -5.47
CA LYS A 158 11.93 -10.87 -6.45
C LYS A 158 12.63 -12.24 -6.45
N GLY A 159 13.13 -12.67 -5.29
CA GLY A 159 13.84 -13.92 -5.10
C GLY A 159 15.32 -13.92 -5.53
N LYS A 160 15.80 -12.85 -6.19
CA LYS A 160 17.17 -12.80 -6.72
C LYS A 160 18.25 -12.73 -5.63
N GLN A 161 17.89 -12.25 -4.46
CA GLN A 161 18.81 -12.02 -3.33
C GLN A 161 18.87 -13.21 -2.36
N LEU A 162 17.99 -14.19 -2.49
CA LEU A 162 17.88 -15.30 -1.54
C LEU A 162 19.12 -16.22 -1.52
N SER A 163 19.90 -16.22 -2.61
CA SER A 163 21.14 -17.01 -2.73
C SER A 163 22.40 -16.25 -2.32
N GLU A 164 22.28 -14.99 -1.90
CA GLU A 164 23.44 -14.20 -1.48
C GLU A 164 24.10 -14.81 -0.23
N PRO A 165 25.45 -14.93 -0.20
CA PRO A 165 26.16 -15.62 0.87
C PRO A 165 25.84 -15.10 2.27
N GLU A 166 25.68 -13.79 2.42
CA GLU A 166 25.35 -13.12 3.67
C GLU A 166 23.97 -13.50 4.16
N ILE A 167 22.97 -13.52 3.25
CA ILE A 167 21.59 -13.90 3.57
C ILE A 167 21.52 -15.37 3.95
N VAL A 168 22.19 -16.23 3.19
CA VAL A 168 22.29 -17.68 3.49
C VAL A 168 22.96 -17.91 4.86
N ALA A 169 24.04 -17.17 5.17
CA ALA A 169 24.73 -17.28 6.46
C ALA A 169 23.82 -16.85 7.63
N ILE A 170 23.05 -15.75 7.48
CA ILE A 170 22.11 -15.29 8.49
C ILE A 170 20.98 -16.32 8.66
N ALA A 171 20.38 -16.80 7.57
CA ALA A 171 19.34 -17.82 7.61
C ALA A 171 19.81 -19.06 8.37
N LYS A 172 21.01 -19.56 8.06
CA LYS A 172 21.62 -20.71 8.76
C LYS A 172 21.84 -20.43 10.26
N LYS A 173 22.31 -19.21 10.61
CA LYS A 173 22.52 -18.82 12.03
C LYS A 173 21.23 -18.90 12.84
N TYR A 174 20.08 -18.55 12.23
CA TYR A 174 18.78 -18.55 12.89
C TYR A 174 17.93 -19.80 12.62
N ASN A 175 18.51 -20.82 11.96
CA ASN A 175 17.83 -22.05 11.55
C ASN A 175 16.54 -21.74 10.75
N LYS A 176 16.66 -20.87 9.76
CA LYS A 176 15.58 -20.44 8.84
C LYS A 176 16.04 -20.64 7.40
N THR A 177 15.08 -20.56 6.49
CA THR A 177 15.39 -20.42 5.06
C THR A 177 15.71 -18.95 4.75
N PRO A 178 16.50 -18.69 3.69
CA PRO A 178 16.72 -17.35 3.18
C PRO A 178 15.43 -16.63 2.80
#